data_e359503ead0a746a1ceb8b37b4be4793
#
_entry.id   e359503ead0a746a1ceb8b37b4be4793
#
_cell.length_a   1.000
_cell.length_b   1.000
_cell.length_c   1.000
_cell.angle_alpha   90.00
_cell.angle_beta   90.00
_cell.angle_gamma   90.00
#
_symmetry.space_group_name_H-M   'P 1'
#
loop_
_entity.id
_entity.type
_entity.pdbx_description
1 polymer ?
#
loop_
_entity_poly.entity_id
_entity_poly.type
_entity_poly.pdbx_seq_one_letter_code
_entity_poly.pdbx_strand_id
1 'polypeptide(L)'
;KKAFFSGRFLQIRSRYGHDLSSWVIYQHVAMRQSLKKVAEVLDVLFGYLVSMGSLAHIKRVMANKYANTYRLLIRRIKNSDLVHVDETSVSIKGNKAYIWVFTTLDEVVYFYSDSREGQLLRDVLHEFKGVLISDFYSAYDSIDCRQQKCLIHLIRDMNEDYHKNQFDIELTGIVLDFARLLRSMVGTVDRFGLKQKRLKKHIAEADRFLHQVCEGDFRSEIACQYQRRFRKNREKLFEFLHHDNVPWNNNAAEHAVKGLLCIERLPIKCLRGMALSDI
;
A
#
# COMPACT_ATOMS: atom_id res chain seq x y z
N LYS A 1 25.21 -14.22 -34.62
CA LYS A 1 24.17 -15.28 -34.37
C LYS A 1 22.83 -14.56 -34.18
N LYS A 2 21.89 -14.74 -35.13
CA LYS A 2 20.53 -14.21 -35.06
C LYS A 2 19.72 -15.12 -34.15
N ALA A 3 19.23 -14.59 -33.01
CA ALA A 3 18.23 -15.27 -32.22
C ALA A 3 16.86 -15.04 -32.86
N PHE A 4 16.24 -16.10 -33.35
CA PHE A 4 14.87 -16.08 -33.83
C PHE A 4 13.92 -16.26 -32.64
N PHE A 5 13.13 -15.24 -32.33
CA PHE A 5 11.88 -15.40 -31.59
C PHE A 5 10.73 -15.10 -32.54
N SER A 6 10.00 -16.15 -32.94
CA SER A 6 8.77 -16.06 -33.71
C SER A 6 7.58 -15.79 -32.78
N GLY A 7 7.29 -14.53 -32.56
CA GLY A 7 6.03 -14.08 -32.00
C GLY A 7 5.58 -12.83 -32.76
N ARG A 8 4.36 -12.82 -33.29
CA ARG A 8 3.76 -11.65 -33.94
C ARG A 8 3.59 -10.54 -32.90
N PHE A 9 4.67 -9.80 -32.64
CA PHE A 9 4.62 -8.57 -31.87
C PHE A 9 4.62 -7.40 -32.84
N LEU A 10 3.66 -6.50 -32.64
CA LEU A 10 3.56 -5.21 -33.32
C LEU A 10 4.97 -4.62 -33.51
N GLN A 11 5.32 -4.34 -34.75
CA GLN A 11 6.60 -3.74 -35.13
C GLN A 11 6.70 -2.33 -34.55
N ILE A 12 7.13 -2.24 -33.28
CA ILE A 12 7.69 -1.00 -32.79
C ILE A 12 9.08 -0.93 -33.45
N ARG A 13 9.29 0.06 -34.33
CA ARG A 13 10.61 0.37 -34.90
C ARG A 13 11.52 0.88 -33.77
N SER A 14 12.02 -0.03 -32.98
CA SER A 14 13.01 0.27 -31.93
C SER A 14 14.38 -0.13 -32.44
N ARG A 15 15.35 0.76 -32.28
CA ARG A 15 16.77 0.50 -32.58
C ARG A 15 17.31 -0.61 -31.66
N TYR A 16 16.69 -0.86 -30.54
CA TYR A 16 17.09 -1.83 -29.51
C TYR A 16 16.09 -2.96 -29.42
N GLY A 17 16.60 -4.20 -29.38
CA GLY A 17 15.77 -5.39 -29.19
C GLY A 17 15.04 -5.41 -27.84
N HIS A 18 14.02 -6.26 -27.73
CA HIS A 18 13.22 -6.41 -26.50
C HIS A 18 14.09 -6.84 -25.32
N ASP A 19 15.02 -7.78 -25.53
CA ASP A 19 15.84 -8.34 -24.44
C ASP A 19 16.74 -7.28 -23.81
N LEU A 20 17.42 -6.46 -24.62
CA LEU A 20 18.22 -5.35 -24.13
C LEU A 20 17.34 -4.31 -23.41
N SER A 21 16.17 -4.01 -23.97
CA SER A 21 15.24 -3.06 -23.35
C SER A 21 14.73 -3.58 -22.00
N SER A 22 14.39 -4.86 -21.91
CA SER A 22 13.97 -5.52 -20.66
C SER A 22 15.10 -5.55 -19.64
N TRP A 23 16.31 -5.85 -20.07
CA TRP A 23 17.49 -5.82 -19.20
C TRP A 23 17.75 -4.41 -18.64
N VAL A 24 17.67 -3.38 -19.47
CA VAL A 24 17.80 -1.97 -19.03
C VAL A 24 16.75 -1.63 -17.97
N ILE A 25 15.50 -2.01 -18.18
CA ILE A 25 14.43 -1.78 -17.20
C ILE A 25 14.69 -2.56 -15.91
N TYR A 26 15.10 -3.82 -16.01
CA TYR A 26 15.44 -4.64 -14.85
C TYR A 26 16.57 -3.99 -14.02
N GLN A 27 17.67 -3.58 -14.66
CA GLN A 27 18.78 -2.90 -13.99
C GLN A 27 18.33 -1.59 -13.32
N HIS A 28 17.50 -0.82 -14.02
CA HIS A 28 17.06 0.46 -13.51
C HIS A 28 16.04 0.35 -12.38
N VAL A 29 15.03 -0.52 -12.54
CA VAL A 29 13.90 -0.63 -11.58
C VAL A 29 14.18 -1.66 -10.49
N ALA A 30 14.49 -2.90 -10.84
CA ALA A 30 14.67 -3.97 -9.87
C ALA A 30 16.02 -3.85 -9.14
N MET A 31 17.11 -3.59 -9.90
CA MET A 31 18.45 -3.44 -9.32
C MET A 31 18.75 -2.02 -8.86
N ARG A 32 17.79 -1.08 -9.00
CA ARG A 32 17.85 0.30 -8.50
C ARG A 32 19.04 1.11 -9.01
N GLN A 33 19.56 0.79 -10.20
CA GLN A 33 20.66 1.52 -10.79
C GLN A 33 20.17 2.81 -11.47
N SER A 34 20.94 3.89 -11.33
CA SER A 34 20.67 5.09 -12.14
C SER A 34 20.86 4.79 -13.62
N LEU A 35 20.13 5.48 -14.50
CA LEU A 35 20.34 5.30 -15.96
C LEU A 35 21.79 5.59 -16.38
N LYS A 36 22.48 6.52 -15.68
CA LYS A 36 23.91 6.79 -15.90
C LYS A 36 24.75 5.54 -15.61
N LYS A 37 24.46 4.85 -14.49
CA LYS A 37 25.18 3.63 -14.12
C LYS A 37 24.87 2.49 -15.09
N VAL A 38 23.63 2.39 -15.56
CA VAL A 38 23.23 1.41 -16.58
C VAL A 38 23.99 1.67 -17.91
N ALA A 39 24.13 2.95 -18.33
CA ALA A 39 24.91 3.31 -19.51
C ALA A 39 26.39 2.91 -19.35
N GLU A 40 26.98 3.20 -18.18
CA GLU A 40 28.36 2.83 -17.88
C GLU A 40 28.58 1.31 -17.91
N VAL A 41 27.66 0.53 -17.34
CA VAL A 41 27.73 -0.94 -17.37
C VAL A 41 27.63 -1.48 -18.81
N LEU A 42 26.76 -0.89 -19.64
CA LEU A 42 26.63 -1.27 -21.04
C LEU A 42 27.90 -1.00 -21.80
N ASP A 43 28.58 0.12 -21.58
CA ASP A 43 29.83 0.47 -22.18
C ASP A 43 30.98 -0.45 -21.72
N VAL A 44 31.21 -0.52 -20.40
CA VAL A 44 32.36 -1.22 -19.82
C VAL A 44 32.30 -2.74 -20.02
N LEU A 45 31.12 -3.36 -19.83
CA LEU A 45 31.00 -4.82 -19.91
C LEU A 45 30.69 -5.34 -21.33
N PHE A 46 30.00 -4.55 -22.14
CA PHE A 46 29.50 -5.03 -23.44
C PHE A 46 29.98 -4.18 -24.61
N GLY A 47 30.72 -3.09 -24.41
CA GLY A 47 31.17 -2.17 -25.46
C GLY A 47 30.01 -1.42 -26.13
N TYR A 48 28.85 -1.29 -25.50
CA TYR A 48 27.67 -0.63 -26.05
C TYR A 48 27.55 0.81 -25.55
N LEU A 49 27.93 1.76 -26.39
CA LEU A 49 27.72 3.17 -26.12
C LEU A 49 26.25 3.56 -26.32
N VAL A 50 25.53 3.70 -25.23
CA VAL A 50 24.10 4.07 -25.22
C VAL A 50 23.90 5.42 -24.53
N SER A 51 23.31 6.37 -25.25
CA SER A 51 23.05 7.70 -24.67
C SER A 51 21.97 7.66 -23.62
N MET A 52 22.02 8.61 -22.66
CA MET A 52 20.98 8.81 -21.64
C MET A 52 19.59 9.04 -22.25
N GLY A 53 19.54 9.76 -23.39
CA GLY A 53 18.29 9.97 -24.13
C GLY A 53 17.73 8.66 -24.68
N SER A 54 18.58 7.76 -25.18
CA SER A 54 18.18 6.43 -25.64
C SER A 54 17.65 5.56 -24.51
N LEU A 55 18.29 5.56 -23.32
CA LEU A 55 17.81 4.83 -22.16
C LEU A 55 16.46 5.37 -21.64
N ALA A 56 16.30 6.68 -21.62
CA ALA A 56 15.02 7.32 -21.27
C ALA A 56 13.93 6.98 -22.31
N HIS A 57 14.28 6.88 -23.58
CA HIS A 57 13.37 6.43 -24.65
C HIS A 57 12.95 4.96 -24.45
N ILE A 58 13.90 4.07 -24.13
CA ILE A 58 13.61 2.67 -23.81
C ILE A 58 12.58 2.58 -22.68
N LYS A 59 12.76 3.34 -21.59
CA LYS A 59 11.77 3.37 -20.49
C LYS A 59 10.36 3.70 -20.98
N ARG A 60 10.21 4.75 -21.77
CA ARG A 60 8.91 5.18 -22.30
C ARG A 60 8.29 4.12 -23.21
N VAL A 61 9.08 3.54 -24.12
CA VAL A 61 8.60 2.49 -25.02
C VAL A 61 8.14 1.26 -24.24
N MET A 62 8.92 0.84 -23.24
CA MET A 62 8.58 -0.32 -22.41
C MET A 62 7.35 -0.06 -21.56
N ALA A 63 7.20 1.13 -20.97
CA ALA A 63 6.01 1.52 -20.24
C ALA A 63 4.74 1.40 -21.12
N ASN A 64 4.78 1.97 -22.33
CA ASN A 64 3.67 1.86 -23.29
C ASN A 64 3.39 0.40 -23.70
N LYS A 65 4.43 -0.41 -23.91
CA LYS A 65 4.29 -1.82 -24.27
C LYS A 65 3.57 -2.62 -23.18
N TYR A 66 3.82 -2.31 -21.91
CA TYR A 66 3.23 -3.00 -20.77
C TYR A 66 1.98 -2.29 -20.19
N ALA A 67 1.46 -1.26 -20.86
CA ALA A 67 0.27 -0.54 -20.40
C ALA A 67 -0.94 -1.47 -20.21
N ASN A 68 -1.16 -2.43 -21.10
CA ASN A 68 -2.24 -3.41 -20.97
C ASN A 68 -2.03 -4.35 -19.76
N THR A 69 -0.81 -4.76 -19.48
CA THR A 69 -0.48 -5.55 -18.29
C THR A 69 -0.78 -4.75 -17.01
N TYR A 70 -0.42 -3.46 -17.00
CA TYR A 70 -0.73 -2.57 -15.89
C TYR A 70 -2.24 -2.43 -15.66
N ARG A 71 -3.03 -2.22 -16.72
CA ARG A 71 -4.51 -2.20 -16.63
C ARG A 71 -5.09 -3.53 -16.12
N LEU A 72 -4.50 -4.66 -16.53
CA LEU A 72 -4.89 -5.97 -16.04
C LEU A 72 -4.64 -6.12 -14.53
N LEU A 73 -3.49 -5.65 -14.03
CA LEU A 73 -3.18 -5.65 -12.60
C LEU A 73 -4.18 -4.79 -11.80
N ILE A 74 -4.54 -3.60 -12.32
CA ILE A 74 -5.57 -2.76 -11.69
C ILE A 74 -6.91 -3.50 -11.61
N ARG A 75 -7.33 -4.17 -12.70
CA ARG A 75 -8.58 -4.96 -12.70
C ARG A 75 -8.54 -6.11 -11.69
N ARG A 76 -7.39 -6.78 -11.53
CA ARG A 76 -7.22 -7.84 -10.52
C ARG A 76 -7.35 -7.29 -9.12
N ILE A 77 -6.73 -6.15 -8.82
CA ILE A 77 -6.88 -5.47 -7.54
C ILE A 77 -8.33 -5.10 -7.28
N LYS A 78 -9.04 -4.52 -8.26
CA LYS A 78 -10.47 -4.17 -8.13
C LYS A 78 -11.35 -5.38 -7.83
N ASN A 79 -11.02 -6.55 -8.34
CA ASN A 79 -11.80 -7.78 -8.20
C ASN A 79 -11.28 -8.71 -7.11
N SER A 80 -10.33 -8.27 -6.29
CA SER A 80 -9.81 -9.08 -5.19
C SER A 80 -10.72 -9.03 -3.96
N ASP A 81 -10.61 -10.03 -3.10
CA ASP A 81 -11.34 -10.08 -1.84
C ASP A 81 -10.74 -9.14 -0.79
N LEU A 82 -9.48 -8.70 -1.00
CA LEU A 82 -8.71 -7.92 -0.05
C LEU A 82 -7.75 -6.99 -0.78
N VAL A 83 -7.75 -5.71 -0.38
CA VAL A 83 -6.79 -4.71 -0.86
C VAL A 83 -6.22 -3.94 0.30
N HIS A 84 -4.90 -3.86 0.36
CA HIS A 84 -4.17 -2.95 1.22
C HIS A 84 -3.89 -1.65 0.46
N VAL A 85 -4.11 -0.52 1.10
CA VAL A 85 -3.80 0.78 0.51
C VAL A 85 -2.99 1.61 1.50
N ASP A 86 -2.00 2.31 0.96
CA ASP A 86 -1.18 3.28 1.68
C ASP A 86 -0.75 4.38 0.72
N GLU A 87 -0.32 5.53 1.24
CA GLU A 87 0.24 6.60 0.43
C GLU A 87 1.51 7.18 1.06
N THR A 88 2.39 7.62 0.18
CA THR A 88 3.62 8.30 0.61
C THR A 88 3.80 9.62 -0.15
N SER A 89 4.30 10.63 0.54
CA SER A 89 4.64 11.89 -0.11
C SER A 89 6.01 11.80 -0.78
N VAL A 90 6.11 12.37 -1.97
CA VAL A 90 7.35 12.48 -2.74
C VAL A 90 7.57 13.90 -3.20
N SER A 91 8.85 14.32 -3.32
CA SER A 91 9.19 15.63 -3.88
C SER A 91 9.64 15.49 -5.33
N ILE A 92 8.94 16.16 -6.26
CA ILE A 92 9.30 16.15 -7.68
C ILE A 92 9.63 17.57 -8.10
N LYS A 93 10.91 17.86 -8.37
CA LYS A 93 11.39 19.19 -8.72
C LYS A 93 10.97 20.28 -7.73
N GLY A 94 10.98 19.97 -6.45
CA GLY A 94 10.56 20.88 -5.39
C GLY A 94 9.06 20.92 -5.09
N ASN A 95 8.21 20.32 -5.94
CA ASN A 95 6.78 20.22 -5.70
C ASN A 95 6.46 18.93 -4.94
N LYS A 96 5.56 19.05 -3.94
CA LYS A 96 5.04 17.90 -3.21
C LYS A 96 4.04 17.13 -4.08
N ALA A 97 4.18 15.84 -4.15
CA ALA A 97 3.27 14.93 -4.81
C ALA A 97 3.09 13.67 -3.97
N TYR A 98 2.24 12.75 -4.38
CA TYR A 98 1.93 11.53 -3.64
C TYR A 98 2.00 10.32 -4.55
N ILE A 99 2.44 9.20 -3.98
CA ILE A 99 2.31 7.90 -4.59
C ILE A 99 1.40 7.05 -3.74
N TRP A 100 0.33 6.61 -4.35
CA TRP A 100 -0.62 5.68 -3.77
C TRP A 100 -0.22 4.26 -4.13
N VAL A 101 -0.26 3.39 -3.16
CA VAL A 101 0.08 1.97 -3.30
C VAL A 101 -1.16 1.15 -3.04
N PHE A 102 -1.53 0.32 -3.99
CA PHE A 102 -2.58 -0.68 -3.84
C PHE A 102 -1.95 -2.05 -3.97
N THR A 103 -2.12 -2.88 -2.98
CA THR A 103 -1.52 -4.22 -3.00
C THR A 103 -2.47 -5.28 -2.47
N THR A 104 -2.40 -6.44 -3.11
CA THR A 104 -2.92 -7.69 -2.60
C THR A 104 -1.76 -8.53 -2.05
N LEU A 105 -1.95 -9.82 -1.82
CA LEU A 105 -0.85 -10.71 -1.48
C LEU A 105 0.10 -10.97 -2.67
N ASP A 106 -0.41 -10.85 -3.90
CA ASP A 106 0.28 -11.26 -5.12
C ASP A 106 0.67 -10.10 -6.03
N GLU A 107 -0.10 -9.00 -6.01
CA GLU A 107 0.09 -7.87 -6.90
C GLU A 107 0.29 -6.56 -6.15
N VAL A 108 1.10 -5.67 -6.74
CA VAL A 108 1.29 -4.30 -6.29
C VAL A 108 1.13 -3.34 -7.46
N VAL A 109 0.34 -2.29 -7.29
CA VAL A 109 0.18 -1.21 -8.26
C VAL A 109 0.43 0.13 -7.59
N TYR A 110 1.18 0.99 -8.27
CA TYR A 110 1.51 2.33 -7.80
C TYR A 110 0.83 3.36 -8.69
N PHE A 111 0.21 4.37 -8.09
CA PHE A 111 -0.37 5.50 -8.78
C PHE A 111 0.29 6.79 -8.33
N TYR A 112 0.63 7.62 -9.28
CA TYR A 112 1.07 8.99 -9.02
C TYR A 112 -0.13 9.93 -8.92
N SER A 113 -0.09 10.86 -7.95
CA SER A 113 -1.07 11.93 -7.82
C SER A 113 -0.38 13.23 -7.39
N ASP A 114 -0.80 14.34 -7.95
CA ASP A 114 -0.35 15.67 -7.52
C ASP A 114 -1.02 16.11 -6.19
N SER A 115 -2.10 15.41 -5.79
CA SER A 115 -2.88 15.68 -4.57
C SER A 115 -3.02 14.42 -3.71
N ARG A 116 -3.19 14.64 -2.39
CA ARG A 116 -3.55 13.58 -1.42
C ARG A 116 -5.07 13.35 -1.33
N GLU A 117 -5.85 14.05 -2.11
CA GLU A 117 -7.29 13.92 -2.10
C GLU A 117 -7.76 12.53 -2.50
N GLY A 118 -8.84 12.04 -1.87
CA GLY A 118 -9.34 10.68 -2.06
C GLY A 118 -10.01 10.42 -3.42
N GLN A 119 -9.89 11.32 -4.42
CA GLN A 119 -10.50 11.10 -5.73
C GLN A 119 -9.93 9.86 -6.41
N LEU A 120 -8.60 9.72 -6.42
CA LEU A 120 -7.93 8.53 -6.96
C LEU A 120 -8.44 7.23 -6.30
N LEU A 121 -8.65 7.25 -4.98
CA LEU A 121 -9.18 6.09 -4.25
C LEU A 121 -10.58 5.72 -4.77
N ARG A 122 -11.47 6.71 -4.92
CA ARG A 122 -12.83 6.50 -5.42
C ARG A 122 -12.82 5.94 -6.83
N ASP A 123 -11.93 6.45 -7.70
CA ASP A 123 -11.83 6.01 -9.09
C ASP A 123 -11.28 4.57 -9.19
N VAL A 124 -10.23 4.27 -8.42
CA VAL A 124 -9.61 2.93 -8.42
C VAL A 124 -10.49 1.90 -7.73
N LEU A 125 -11.13 2.23 -6.61
CA LEU A 125 -11.94 1.31 -5.80
C LEU A 125 -13.45 1.47 -6.07
N HIS A 126 -13.83 2.08 -7.18
CA HIS A 126 -15.23 2.14 -7.58
C HIS A 126 -15.82 0.74 -7.69
N GLU A 127 -16.94 0.50 -6.98
CA GLU A 127 -17.62 -0.81 -6.89
C GLU A 127 -16.79 -1.95 -6.25
N PHE A 128 -15.70 -1.63 -5.54
CA PHE A 128 -14.95 -2.64 -4.80
C PHE A 128 -15.81 -3.27 -3.70
N LYS A 129 -15.86 -4.60 -3.64
CA LYS A 129 -16.71 -5.37 -2.70
C LYS A 129 -15.92 -6.13 -1.64
N GLY A 130 -14.60 -6.16 -1.75
CA GLY A 130 -13.72 -6.81 -0.80
C GLY A 130 -13.52 -6.02 0.51
N VAL A 131 -12.50 -6.38 1.25
CA VAL A 131 -12.08 -5.68 2.48
C VAL A 131 -10.93 -4.73 2.16
N LEU A 132 -11.09 -3.44 2.47
CA LEU A 132 -10.06 -2.43 2.36
C LEU A 132 -9.28 -2.35 3.67
N ILE A 133 -7.98 -2.60 3.62
CA ILE A 133 -7.07 -2.38 4.75
C ILE A 133 -6.31 -1.08 4.56
N SER A 134 -6.38 -0.20 5.55
CA SER A 134 -5.75 1.12 5.50
C SER A 134 -5.35 1.61 6.90
N ASP A 135 -4.64 2.71 6.94
CA ASP A 135 -4.48 3.50 8.16
C ASP A 135 -5.77 4.28 8.52
N PHE A 136 -5.65 5.28 9.42
CA PHE A 136 -6.77 6.10 9.88
C PHE A 136 -6.96 7.39 9.06
N TYR A 137 -6.32 7.54 7.89
CA TYR A 137 -6.55 8.70 7.06
C TYR A 137 -8.01 8.77 6.56
N SER A 138 -8.62 9.94 6.73
CA SER A 138 -10.08 10.11 6.52
C SER A 138 -10.55 9.90 5.08
N ALA A 139 -9.66 10.03 4.09
CA ALA A 139 -10.02 9.79 2.69
C ALA A 139 -10.51 8.36 2.44
N TYR A 140 -10.00 7.37 3.20
CA TYR A 140 -10.45 5.99 3.11
C TYR A 140 -11.90 5.78 3.58
N ASP A 141 -12.40 6.64 4.45
CA ASP A 141 -13.77 6.55 4.97
C ASP A 141 -14.83 6.82 3.89
N SER A 142 -14.43 7.43 2.75
CA SER A 142 -15.31 7.73 1.62
C SER A 142 -15.59 6.51 0.72
N ILE A 143 -14.91 5.37 0.93
CA ILE A 143 -15.07 4.17 0.12
C ILE A 143 -16.15 3.29 0.73
N ASP A 144 -17.19 2.99 -0.07
CA ASP A 144 -18.31 2.15 0.33
C ASP A 144 -17.96 0.66 0.20
N CYS A 145 -17.17 0.18 1.16
CA CYS A 145 -16.80 -1.24 1.29
C CYS A 145 -16.49 -1.57 2.76
N ARG A 146 -16.36 -2.85 3.06
CA ARG A 146 -15.85 -3.29 4.36
C ARG A 146 -14.42 -2.79 4.56
N GLN A 147 -14.11 -2.32 5.76
CA GLN A 147 -12.80 -1.74 6.05
C GLN A 147 -12.20 -2.37 7.30
N GLN A 148 -10.90 -2.65 7.25
CA GLN A 148 -10.09 -2.97 8.41
C GLN A 148 -9.06 -1.86 8.62
N LYS A 149 -9.12 -1.17 9.74
CA LYS A 149 -8.09 -0.18 10.11
C LYS A 149 -6.87 -0.87 10.69
N CYS A 150 -5.69 -0.39 10.31
CA CYS A 150 -4.41 -0.93 10.79
C CYS A 150 -4.26 -0.73 12.30
N LEU A 151 -4.35 -1.81 13.07
CA LEU A 151 -4.23 -1.73 14.52
C LEU A 151 -2.82 -1.40 15.00
N ILE A 152 -1.77 -1.61 14.17
CA ILE A 152 -0.40 -1.19 14.51
C ILE A 152 -0.31 0.32 14.64
N HIS A 153 -0.98 1.08 13.77
CA HIS A 153 -1.03 2.53 13.89
C HIS A 153 -1.74 2.97 15.17
N LEU A 154 -2.86 2.32 15.50
CA LEU A 154 -3.57 2.60 16.74
C LEU A 154 -2.71 2.30 17.99
N ILE A 155 -2.02 1.15 18.01
CA ILE A 155 -1.12 0.78 19.11
C ILE A 155 0.02 1.80 19.26
N ARG A 156 0.62 2.22 18.15
CA ARG A 156 1.71 3.19 18.15
C ARG A 156 1.26 4.51 18.75
N ASP A 157 0.12 5.03 18.30
CA ASP A 157 -0.45 6.27 18.82
C ASP A 157 -0.81 6.15 20.31
N MET A 158 -1.45 5.05 20.71
CA MET A 158 -1.79 4.78 22.11
C MET A 158 -0.56 4.68 23.00
N ASN A 159 0.50 4.02 22.55
CA ASN A 159 1.75 3.92 23.31
C ASN A 159 2.44 5.28 23.45
N GLU A 160 2.47 6.07 22.37
CA GLU A 160 3.05 7.42 22.40
C GLU A 160 2.30 8.33 23.39
N ASP A 161 0.96 8.33 23.34
CA ASP A 161 0.14 9.13 24.22
C ASP A 161 0.18 8.61 25.66
N TYR A 162 0.25 7.30 25.88
CA TYR A 162 0.46 6.72 27.20
C TYR A 162 1.78 7.19 27.84
N HIS A 163 2.87 7.21 27.07
CA HIS A 163 4.15 7.70 27.58
C HIS A 163 4.15 9.20 27.91
N LYS A 164 3.37 10.00 27.18
CA LYS A 164 3.20 11.44 27.43
C LYS A 164 2.30 11.72 28.64
N ASN A 165 1.36 10.81 28.95
CA ASN A 165 0.31 11.00 29.95
C ASN A 165 0.31 9.87 31.01
N GLN A 166 1.46 9.55 31.58
CA GLN A 166 1.66 8.40 32.48
C GLN A 166 0.78 8.39 33.75
N PHE A 167 0.28 9.56 34.16
CA PHE A 167 -0.57 9.71 35.34
C PHE A 167 -2.08 9.68 35.01
N ASP A 168 -2.43 9.55 33.75
CA ASP A 168 -3.82 9.45 33.32
C ASP A 168 -4.33 8.02 33.51
N ILE A 169 -5.11 7.82 34.54
CA ILE A 169 -5.64 6.50 34.94
C ILE A 169 -6.65 5.99 33.89
N GLU A 170 -7.47 6.89 33.32
CA GLU A 170 -8.48 6.52 32.34
C GLU A 170 -7.83 6.07 31.01
N LEU A 171 -6.86 6.83 30.50
CA LEU A 171 -6.08 6.42 29.33
C LEU A 171 -5.36 5.10 29.59
N THR A 172 -4.71 4.97 30.76
CA THR A 172 -4.00 3.75 31.15
C THR A 172 -4.94 2.54 31.12
N GLY A 173 -6.16 2.67 31.64
CA GLY A 173 -7.17 1.63 31.59
C GLY A 173 -7.49 1.19 30.16
N ILE A 174 -7.79 2.15 29.27
CA ILE A 174 -8.10 1.89 27.86
C ILE A 174 -6.92 1.18 27.16
N VAL A 175 -5.69 1.67 27.37
CA VAL A 175 -4.47 1.10 26.75
C VAL A 175 -4.22 -0.34 27.20
N LEU A 176 -4.32 -0.60 28.50
CA LEU A 176 -4.08 -1.94 29.06
C LEU A 176 -5.14 -2.95 28.61
N ASP A 177 -6.42 -2.55 28.60
CA ASP A 177 -7.51 -3.41 28.16
C ASP A 177 -7.41 -3.72 26.66
N PHE A 178 -7.11 -2.72 25.83
CA PHE A 178 -6.87 -2.92 24.41
C PHE A 178 -5.66 -3.82 24.16
N ALA A 179 -4.55 -3.60 24.87
CA ALA A 179 -3.34 -4.42 24.73
C ALA A 179 -3.59 -5.89 25.13
N ARG A 180 -4.38 -6.13 26.19
CA ARG A 180 -4.76 -7.49 26.64
C ARG A 180 -5.61 -8.19 25.58
N LEU A 181 -6.63 -7.50 25.08
CA LEU A 181 -7.52 -7.99 24.03
C LEU A 181 -6.74 -8.36 22.78
N LEU A 182 -5.91 -7.45 22.28
CA LEU A 182 -5.17 -7.67 21.05
C LEU A 182 -4.11 -8.76 21.18
N ARG A 183 -3.43 -8.87 22.33
CA ARG A 183 -2.48 -9.96 22.60
C ARG A 183 -3.16 -11.32 22.52
N SER A 184 -4.38 -11.46 23.05
CA SER A 184 -5.17 -12.69 22.95
C SER A 184 -5.51 -13.05 21.50
N MET A 185 -5.89 -12.04 20.69
CA MET A 185 -6.19 -12.22 19.26
C MET A 185 -4.94 -12.59 18.47
N VAL A 186 -3.84 -11.85 18.65
CA VAL A 186 -2.55 -12.11 17.96
C VAL A 186 -2.02 -13.49 18.30
N GLY A 187 -2.07 -13.91 19.56
CA GLY A 187 -1.68 -15.27 19.94
C GLY A 187 -2.54 -16.36 19.28
N THR A 188 -3.78 -16.06 18.91
CA THR A 188 -4.61 -16.96 18.10
C THR A 188 -4.19 -16.95 16.64
N VAL A 189 -3.86 -15.79 16.08
CA VAL A 189 -3.33 -15.66 14.71
C VAL A 189 -2.00 -16.38 14.58
N ASP A 190 -1.09 -16.20 15.51
CA ASP A 190 0.23 -16.84 15.50
C ASP A 190 0.14 -18.38 15.53
N ARG A 191 -0.84 -18.90 16.26
CA ARG A 191 -1.02 -20.37 16.40
C ARG A 191 -1.78 -21.00 15.25
N PHE A 192 -2.76 -20.31 14.67
CA PHE A 192 -3.73 -20.92 13.75
C PHE A 192 -3.83 -20.19 12.40
N GLY A 193 -3.08 -19.09 12.19
CA GLY A 193 -3.23 -18.19 11.06
C GLY A 193 -4.52 -17.37 11.12
N LEU A 194 -4.73 -16.59 10.06
CA LEU A 194 -5.90 -15.74 9.90
C LEU A 194 -7.12 -16.58 9.48
N LYS A 195 -7.65 -17.39 10.40
CA LYS A 195 -8.80 -18.27 10.17
C LYS A 195 -10.00 -17.81 10.99
N GLN A 196 -11.04 -17.34 10.31
CA GLN A 196 -12.30 -16.88 10.91
C GLN A 196 -12.83 -17.87 11.97
N LYS A 197 -12.85 -19.16 11.64
CA LYS A 197 -13.31 -20.22 12.56
C LYS A 197 -12.60 -20.18 13.92
N ARG A 198 -11.33 -19.76 13.97
CA ARG A 198 -10.52 -19.65 15.17
C ARG A 198 -10.62 -18.27 15.82
N LEU A 199 -10.79 -17.24 15.01
CA LEU A 199 -10.82 -15.84 15.45
C LEU A 199 -12.20 -15.43 16.03
N LYS A 200 -13.29 -16.03 15.54
CA LYS A 200 -14.66 -15.68 15.99
C LYS A 200 -14.90 -15.78 17.52
N LYS A 201 -14.10 -16.57 18.23
CA LYS A 201 -14.19 -16.65 19.71
C LYS A 201 -13.89 -15.31 20.40
N HIS A 202 -13.16 -14.41 19.74
CA HIS A 202 -12.78 -13.10 20.26
C HIS A 202 -13.84 -12.02 20.00
N ILE A 203 -14.86 -12.28 19.19
CA ILE A 203 -15.87 -11.28 18.81
C ILE A 203 -16.57 -10.73 20.06
N ALA A 204 -17.06 -11.62 20.93
CA ALA A 204 -17.75 -11.18 22.15
C ALA A 204 -16.85 -10.39 23.12
N GLU A 205 -15.55 -10.65 23.13
CA GLU A 205 -14.57 -9.90 23.92
C GLU A 205 -14.29 -8.53 23.29
N ALA A 206 -14.15 -8.47 21.96
CA ALA A 206 -14.02 -7.22 21.22
C ALA A 206 -15.25 -6.32 21.39
N ASP A 207 -16.44 -6.88 21.28
CA ASP A 207 -17.71 -6.14 21.47
C ASP A 207 -17.83 -5.58 22.88
N ARG A 208 -17.48 -6.36 23.90
CA ARG A 208 -17.47 -5.88 25.29
C ARG A 208 -16.48 -4.73 25.49
N PHE A 209 -15.27 -4.86 24.96
CA PHE A 209 -14.27 -3.79 25.02
C PHE A 209 -14.78 -2.53 24.30
N LEU A 210 -15.30 -2.67 23.08
CA LEU A 210 -15.85 -1.53 22.33
C LEU A 210 -17.03 -0.89 23.07
N HIS A 211 -17.92 -1.68 23.65
CA HIS A 211 -19.02 -1.15 24.44
C HIS A 211 -18.50 -0.38 25.66
N GLN A 212 -17.56 -0.95 26.41
CA GLN A 212 -16.96 -0.31 27.59
C GLN A 212 -16.31 1.03 27.25
N VAL A 213 -15.51 1.09 26.17
CA VAL A 213 -14.83 2.33 25.78
C VAL A 213 -15.78 3.32 25.12
N CYS A 214 -16.69 2.87 24.27
CA CYS A 214 -17.60 3.77 23.56
C CYS A 214 -18.67 4.37 24.47
N GLU A 215 -19.18 3.62 25.46
CA GLU A 215 -20.25 4.06 26.34
C GLU A 215 -19.76 4.49 27.75
N GLY A 216 -18.45 4.39 28.00
CA GLY A 216 -17.84 4.82 29.25
C GLY A 216 -17.97 6.32 29.51
N ASP A 217 -17.97 6.70 30.76
CA ASP A 217 -17.97 8.10 31.21
C ASP A 217 -16.52 8.49 31.54
N PHE A 218 -15.84 9.14 30.60
CA PHE A 218 -14.46 9.59 30.75
C PHE A 218 -14.40 11.09 30.98
N ARG A 219 -13.51 11.52 31.86
CA ARG A 219 -13.26 12.94 32.22
C ARG A 219 -11.95 13.46 31.62
N SER A 220 -11.00 12.58 31.40
CA SER A 220 -9.73 12.92 30.77
C SER A 220 -9.95 13.30 29.31
N GLU A 221 -9.33 14.40 28.88
CA GLU A 221 -9.43 14.87 27.50
C GLU A 221 -8.89 13.83 26.51
N ILE A 222 -7.75 13.21 26.85
CA ILE A 222 -7.12 12.19 26.00
C ILE A 222 -7.94 10.90 25.95
N ALA A 223 -8.53 10.47 27.07
CA ALA A 223 -9.43 9.32 27.08
C ALA A 223 -10.69 9.58 26.24
N CYS A 224 -11.26 10.79 26.31
CA CYS A 224 -12.38 11.22 25.45
C CYS A 224 -12.00 11.27 23.96
N GLN A 225 -10.73 11.61 23.62
CA GLN A 225 -10.26 11.54 22.22
C GLN A 225 -10.23 10.10 21.72
N TYR A 226 -9.72 9.15 22.52
CA TYR A 226 -9.75 7.73 22.17
C TYR A 226 -11.17 7.19 22.11
N GLN A 227 -12.06 7.57 23.02
CA GLN A 227 -13.47 7.19 22.95
C GLN A 227 -14.10 7.60 21.61
N ARG A 228 -13.91 8.85 21.17
CA ARG A 228 -14.39 9.35 19.86
C ARG A 228 -13.78 8.56 18.70
N ARG A 229 -12.48 8.23 18.79
CA ARG A 229 -11.77 7.45 17.76
C ARG A 229 -12.31 6.03 17.68
N PHE A 230 -12.56 5.37 18.80
CA PHE A 230 -13.16 4.04 18.85
C PHE A 230 -14.61 4.05 18.34
N ARG A 231 -15.42 5.01 18.74
CA ARG A 231 -16.81 5.18 18.23
C ARG A 231 -16.82 5.34 16.70
N LYS A 232 -16.01 6.24 16.19
CA LYS A 232 -15.92 6.51 14.73
C LYS A 232 -15.55 5.27 13.93
N ASN A 233 -14.67 4.44 14.47
CA ASN A 233 -14.12 3.29 13.74
C ASN A 233 -14.64 1.94 14.25
N ARG A 234 -15.71 1.92 15.04
CA ARG A 234 -16.21 0.74 15.73
C ARG A 234 -16.31 -0.50 14.84
N GLU A 235 -16.90 -0.36 13.66
CA GLU A 235 -17.10 -1.44 12.69
C GLU A 235 -15.85 -1.79 11.87
N LYS A 236 -14.79 -0.96 11.99
CA LYS A 236 -13.59 -1.05 11.13
C LYS A 236 -12.35 -1.57 11.87
N LEU A 237 -12.44 -1.78 13.19
CA LEU A 237 -11.27 -2.16 13.99
C LEU A 237 -11.04 -3.67 14.03
N PHE A 238 -12.12 -4.44 14.02
CA PHE A 238 -12.07 -5.88 14.22
C PHE A 238 -12.71 -6.68 13.09
N GLU A 239 -12.78 -6.11 11.88
CA GLU A 239 -13.32 -6.78 10.70
C GLU A 239 -12.55 -8.08 10.37
N PHE A 240 -11.26 -8.14 10.69
CA PHE A 240 -10.41 -9.33 10.53
C PHE A 240 -10.89 -10.56 11.33
N LEU A 241 -11.74 -10.39 12.35
CA LEU A 241 -12.34 -11.50 13.09
C LEU A 241 -13.44 -12.21 12.30
N HIS A 242 -14.00 -11.54 11.28
CA HIS A 242 -15.15 -11.98 10.53
C HIS A 242 -14.79 -12.64 9.19
N HIS A 243 -13.51 -12.62 8.78
CA HIS A 243 -13.08 -13.09 7.46
C HIS A 243 -11.80 -13.91 7.54
N ASP A 244 -11.68 -14.91 6.66
CA ASP A 244 -10.42 -15.62 6.46
C ASP A 244 -9.41 -14.71 5.75
N ASN A 245 -8.14 -14.85 6.13
CA ASN A 245 -7.00 -14.19 5.50
C ASN A 245 -7.00 -12.64 5.52
N VAL A 246 -7.90 -12.00 6.27
CA VAL A 246 -7.89 -10.55 6.49
C VAL A 246 -6.94 -10.22 7.66
N PRO A 247 -5.82 -9.53 7.44
CA PRO A 247 -4.90 -9.17 8.50
C PRO A 247 -5.38 -7.93 9.29
N TRP A 248 -4.99 -7.86 10.55
CA TRP A 248 -5.28 -6.76 11.46
C TRP A 248 -4.33 -5.55 11.29
N ASN A 249 -3.37 -5.64 10.34
CA ASN A 249 -2.36 -4.64 10.07
C ASN A 249 -2.23 -4.35 8.57
N ASN A 250 -1.56 -3.23 8.22
CA ASN A 250 -1.32 -2.80 6.85
C ASN A 250 0.13 -3.03 6.38
N ASN A 251 0.82 -4.02 6.94
CA ASN A 251 2.24 -4.27 6.65
C ASN A 251 2.53 -4.51 5.17
N ALA A 252 1.60 -5.12 4.42
CA ALA A 252 1.80 -5.37 2.99
C ALA A 252 1.97 -4.06 2.21
N ALA A 253 1.12 -3.06 2.42
CA ALA A 253 1.25 -1.75 1.78
C ALA A 253 2.49 -1.00 2.29
N GLU A 254 2.78 -1.03 3.60
CA GLU A 254 3.99 -0.41 4.15
C GLU A 254 5.27 -1.00 3.53
N HIS A 255 5.33 -2.31 3.34
CA HIS A 255 6.47 -2.96 2.66
C HIS A 255 6.57 -2.54 1.20
N ALA A 256 5.45 -2.44 0.48
CA ALA A 256 5.42 -1.97 -0.90
C ALA A 256 5.88 -0.51 -1.00
N VAL A 257 5.44 0.37 -0.08
CA VAL A 257 5.93 1.76 0.03
C VAL A 257 7.44 1.80 0.26
N LYS A 258 7.95 1.03 1.23
CA LYS A 258 9.41 0.95 1.49
C LYS A 258 10.19 0.48 0.26
N GLY A 259 9.65 -0.49 -0.48
CA GLY A 259 10.20 -0.95 -1.76
C GLY A 259 10.33 0.19 -2.78
N LEU A 260 9.31 1.05 -2.87
CA LEU A 260 9.30 2.21 -3.75
C LEU A 260 10.28 3.29 -3.30
N LEU A 261 10.32 3.65 -2.02
CA LEU A 261 11.21 4.70 -1.48
C LEU A 261 12.69 4.42 -1.76
N CYS A 262 13.06 3.14 -1.85
CA CYS A 262 14.38 2.78 -2.32
C CYS A 262 14.60 3.09 -3.81
N ILE A 263 13.54 3.33 -4.59
CA ILE A 263 13.56 3.71 -6.00
C ILE A 263 13.52 5.25 -6.16
N GLU A 264 13.22 6.02 -5.12
CA GLU A 264 13.09 7.49 -5.15
C GLU A 264 14.34 8.25 -5.61
N ARG A 265 15.50 7.65 -5.56
CA ARG A 265 16.71 8.20 -6.22
C ARG A 265 16.63 8.13 -7.76
N LEU A 266 15.56 7.54 -8.29
CA LEU A 266 15.28 7.48 -9.72
C LEU A 266 14.31 8.61 -10.12
N PRO A 267 14.53 9.33 -11.23
CA PRO A 267 13.63 10.42 -11.63
C PRO A 267 12.23 9.86 -11.93
N ILE A 268 11.27 10.24 -11.10
CA ILE A 268 9.86 9.80 -11.09
C ILE A 268 9.08 10.20 -12.37
N LYS A 269 9.72 10.75 -13.38
CA LYS A 269 9.12 11.05 -14.69
C LYS A 269 8.39 9.88 -15.37
N CYS A 270 8.60 8.64 -14.89
CA CYS A 270 7.94 7.45 -15.45
C CYS A 270 6.49 7.28 -15.03
N LEU A 271 6.10 7.79 -13.86
CA LEU A 271 4.75 7.59 -13.32
C LEU A 271 3.75 8.63 -13.87
N ARG A 272 4.22 9.74 -14.41
CA ARG A 272 3.38 10.82 -14.97
C ARG A 272 2.71 10.50 -16.31
N GLY A 273 3.05 9.40 -16.93
CA GLY A 273 2.57 9.07 -18.29
C GLY A 273 1.32 8.20 -18.35
N MET A 274 0.76 7.80 -17.21
CA MET A 274 -0.47 7.01 -17.15
C MET A 274 -1.56 7.87 -16.48
N ALA A 275 -2.27 8.64 -17.29
CA ALA A 275 -3.45 9.37 -16.83
C ALA A 275 -4.60 8.38 -16.59
N LEU A 276 -5.39 8.63 -15.53
CA LEU A 276 -6.62 7.88 -15.21
C LEU A 276 -7.67 7.93 -16.34
N SER A 277 -7.53 8.88 -17.31
CA SER A 277 -8.38 8.97 -18.50
C SER A 277 -8.34 7.73 -19.43
N ASP A 278 -7.40 6.82 -19.21
CA ASP A 278 -7.22 5.61 -20.02
C ASP A 278 -7.70 4.33 -19.31
N ILE A 279 -8.33 4.45 -18.13
CA ILE A 279 -8.94 3.38 -17.33
C ILE A 279 -10.45 3.42 -17.47
#